data_729e56f0d36815871513b2d9d10943e6
#
_entry.id   729e56f0d36815871513b2d9d10943e6
#
_cell.length_a   1.000
_cell.length_b   1.000
_cell.length_c   1.000
_cell.angle_alpha   90.00
_cell.angle_beta   90.00
_cell.angle_gamma   90.00
#
_symmetry.space_group_name_H-M   'P 1'
#
loop_
_entity.id
_entity.type
_entity.pdbx_description
1 polymer ?
#
loop_
_entity_poly.entity_id
_entity_poly.type
_entity_poly.pdbx_seq_one_letter_code
_entity_poly.pdbx_strand_id
1 'polypeptide(L)'
;SRRPLQHIDTCGIMYFTGVEPDPWNNINTRSRFVAENDANFMDAAGEWILCEDGWLYYIPCEGETVENVTCKIPVTERFIQINGKSMESMVENVTFSNLHFECASYITPFKGNNQMQAAAGIGTVVEVNFARNINFTDCSFAHTGLGGIWFKRGCSDCSVQRCHIYDLGASGVKIGE
;
A
#
# COMPACT_ATOMS: atom_id res chain seq x y z
N SER A 1 2.26 -2.06 13.36
CA SER A 1 1.02 -2.77 12.92
C SER A 1 -0.13 -1.79 12.92
N ARG A 2 -1.06 -1.91 11.95
CA ARG A 2 -2.35 -1.22 11.93
C ARG A 2 -3.42 -2.13 12.50
N ARG A 3 -4.25 -1.60 13.39
CA ARG A 3 -5.31 -2.37 14.07
C ARG A 3 -6.55 -1.51 14.22
N PRO A 4 -7.74 -2.00 13.87
CA PRO A 4 -8.97 -1.32 14.18
C PRO A 4 -9.18 -1.25 15.70
N LEU A 5 -9.49 -0.06 16.21
CA LEU A 5 -9.91 0.13 17.59
C LEU A 5 -11.35 -0.37 17.74
N GLN A 6 -11.58 -1.28 18.66
CA GLN A 6 -12.91 -1.80 18.94
C GLN A 6 -13.69 -0.90 19.90
N HIS A 7 -13.08 -0.56 21.02
CA HIS A 7 -13.63 0.39 21.99
C HIS A 7 -12.57 0.81 23.01
N ILE A 8 -12.85 1.85 23.75
CA ILE A 8 -12.10 2.26 24.93
C ILE A 8 -13.04 2.12 26.13
N ASP A 9 -12.60 1.44 27.19
CA ASP A 9 -13.41 1.29 28.39
C ASP A 9 -13.36 2.54 29.30
N THR A 10 -14.14 2.51 30.37
CA THR A 10 -14.22 3.62 31.33
C THR A 10 -12.92 3.86 32.11
N CYS A 11 -11.97 2.93 32.10
CA CYS A 11 -10.66 3.05 32.69
C CYS A 11 -9.60 3.56 31.71
N GLY A 12 -9.97 3.80 30.43
CA GLY A 12 -9.06 4.24 29.37
C GLY A 12 -8.29 3.10 28.70
N ILE A 13 -8.68 1.85 28.92
CA ILE A 13 -8.04 0.70 28.25
C ILE A 13 -8.60 0.58 26.82
N MET A 14 -7.70 0.53 25.86
CA MET A 14 -8.04 0.38 24.43
C MET A 14 -8.08 -1.09 24.05
N TYR A 15 -9.18 -1.49 23.42
CA TYR A 15 -9.38 -2.84 22.88
C TYR A 15 -9.33 -2.79 21.36
N PHE A 16 -8.50 -3.67 20.77
CA PHE A 16 -8.31 -3.74 19.33
C PHE A 16 -8.84 -5.05 18.77
N THR A 17 -9.29 -5.02 17.53
CA THR A 17 -9.61 -6.25 16.79
C THR A 17 -8.33 -6.89 16.25
N GLY A 18 -8.37 -8.20 16.04
CA GLY A 18 -7.32 -8.93 15.36
C GLY A 18 -6.45 -9.81 16.24
N VAL A 19 -5.43 -10.37 15.63
CA VAL A 19 -4.50 -11.32 16.26
C VAL A 19 -3.56 -10.56 17.20
N GLU A 20 -3.21 -11.16 18.33
CA GLU A 20 -2.22 -10.61 19.23
C GLU A 20 -0.89 -10.30 18.50
N PRO A 21 -0.17 -9.25 18.92
CA PRO A 21 1.17 -8.99 18.42
C PRO A 21 2.09 -10.19 18.68
N ASP A 22 3.05 -10.39 17.78
CA ASP A 22 4.08 -11.38 18.01
C ASP A 22 4.83 -11.15 19.32
N PRO A 23 5.27 -12.21 20.03
CA PRO A 23 5.93 -12.09 21.34
C PRO A 23 7.15 -11.16 21.36
N TRP A 24 7.82 -10.99 20.22
CA TRP A 24 8.98 -10.11 20.07
C TRP A 24 8.61 -8.62 19.88
N ASN A 25 7.33 -8.31 19.66
CA ASN A 25 6.85 -6.94 19.46
C ASN A 25 5.56 -6.67 20.27
N ASN A 26 5.60 -6.95 21.54
CA ASN A 26 4.49 -6.76 22.47
C ASN A 26 4.10 -5.30 22.61
N ILE A 27 2.80 -5.03 22.54
CA ILE A 27 2.21 -3.74 22.91
C ILE A 27 2.21 -3.65 24.45
N ASN A 28 2.72 -2.55 24.97
CA ASN A 28 2.77 -2.27 26.41
C ASN A 28 2.60 -0.76 26.67
N THR A 29 2.60 -0.36 27.94
CA THR A 29 2.40 1.04 28.36
C THR A 29 3.44 2.04 27.82
N ARG A 30 4.53 1.59 27.21
CA ARG A 30 5.55 2.43 26.57
C ARG A 30 5.44 2.44 25.06
N SER A 31 4.53 1.65 24.49
CA SER A 31 4.32 1.60 23.04
C SER A 31 3.76 2.92 22.57
N ARG A 32 4.38 3.48 21.54
CA ARG A 32 3.85 4.66 20.85
C ARG A 32 2.82 4.21 19.84
N PHE A 33 1.76 4.99 19.71
CA PHE A 33 0.73 4.76 18.71
C PHE A 33 0.30 6.08 18.06
N VAL A 34 -0.28 5.99 16.90
CA VAL A 34 -0.98 7.06 16.21
C VAL A 34 -2.41 6.58 16.02
N ALA A 35 -3.38 7.39 16.41
CA ALA A 35 -4.77 7.18 16.09
C ALA A 35 -5.05 7.84 14.75
N GLU A 36 -5.76 7.14 13.87
CA GLU A 36 -6.08 7.58 12.52
C GLU A 36 -7.57 7.40 12.26
N ASN A 37 -8.08 8.14 11.28
CA ASN A 37 -9.41 7.94 10.72
C ASN A 37 -10.54 8.20 11.73
N ASP A 38 -10.45 9.29 12.49
CA ASP A 38 -11.52 9.82 13.34
C ASP A 38 -11.76 11.29 12.99
N ALA A 39 -13.04 11.67 12.82
CA ALA A 39 -13.41 13.04 12.44
C ALA A 39 -12.96 14.11 13.46
N ASN A 40 -12.75 13.72 14.72
CA ASN A 40 -12.25 14.62 15.74
C ASN A 40 -10.78 15.02 15.57
N PHE A 41 -10.06 14.33 14.69
CA PHE A 41 -8.65 14.65 14.38
C PHE A 41 -8.51 15.58 13.18
N MET A 42 -9.60 15.92 12.51
CA MET A 42 -9.60 16.83 11.37
C MET A 42 -9.56 18.28 11.87
N ASP A 43 -8.38 18.88 11.89
CA ASP A 43 -8.16 20.23 12.40
C ASP A 43 -7.28 21.12 11.49
N ALA A 44 -6.78 20.60 10.38
CA ALA A 44 -5.93 21.32 9.43
C ALA A 44 -6.40 21.19 7.98
N ALA A 45 -6.13 22.23 7.20
CA ALA A 45 -6.41 22.23 5.76
C ALA A 45 -5.63 21.12 5.03
N GLY A 46 -6.28 20.43 4.10
CA GLY A 46 -5.74 19.29 3.37
C GLY A 46 -6.02 17.93 4.04
N GLU A 47 -6.54 17.92 5.26
CA GLU A 47 -6.93 16.68 5.92
C GLU A 47 -8.23 16.11 5.40
N TRP A 48 -8.32 14.79 5.41
CA TRP A 48 -9.50 14.08 4.94
C TRP A 48 -9.74 12.80 5.74
N ILE A 49 -10.99 12.37 5.77
CA ILE A 49 -11.42 11.12 6.36
C ILE A 49 -12.45 10.44 5.47
N LEU A 50 -12.33 9.13 5.30
CA LEU A 50 -13.36 8.28 4.70
C LEU A 50 -14.08 7.53 5.82
N CYS A 51 -15.33 7.87 6.07
CA CYS A 51 -16.15 7.24 7.09
C CYS A 51 -16.67 5.86 6.65
N GLU A 52 -17.07 5.03 7.61
CA GLU A 52 -17.59 3.68 7.34
C GLU A 52 -18.90 3.68 6.52
N ASP A 53 -19.66 4.77 6.57
CA ASP A 53 -20.86 4.99 5.76
C ASP A 53 -20.56 5.35 4.29
N GLY A 54 -19.28 5.49 3.94
CA GLY A 54 -18.81 5.79 2.59
C GLY A 54 -18.70 7.27 2.25
N TRP A 55 -18.94 8.17 3.22
CA TRP A 55 -18.74 9.60 3.02
C TRP A 55 -17.27 9.98 3.19
N LEU A 56 -16.78 10.78 2.26
CA LEU A 56 -15.47 11.43 2.31
C LEU A 56 -15.65 12.87 2.81
N TYR A 57 -15.04 13.19 3.95
CA TYR A 57 -14.95 14.55 4.45
C TYR A 57 -13.54 15.08 4.19
N TYR A 58 -13.46 16.34 3.80
CA TYR A 58 -12.21 17.01 3.46
C TYR A 58 -12.21 18.44 3.94
N ILE A 59 -11.13 18.90 4.55
CA ILE A 59 -10.93 20.32 4.90
C ILE A 59 -10.18 20.97 3.74
N PRO A 60 -10.82 21.83 2.94
CA PRO A 60 -10.17 22.41 1.76
C PRO A 60 -8.93 23.22 2.10
N CYS A 61 -7.92 23.16 1.23
CA CYS A 61 -6.80 24.08 1.26
C CYS A 61 -7.22 25.48 0.77
N GLU A 62 -6.37 26.49 1.01
CA GLU A 62 -6.65 27.84 0.55
C GLU A 62 -6.85 27.88 -0.99
N GLY A 63 -7.97 28.43 -1.41
CA GLY A 63 -8.33 28.54 -2.83
C GLY A 63 -9.05 27.31 -3.41
N GLU A 64 -9.22 26.24 -2.65
CA GLU A 64 -10.03 25.10 -3.07
C GLU A 64 -11.50 25.28 -2.74
N THR A 65 -12.35 24.81 -3.64
CA THR A 65 -13.81 24.76 -3.50
C THR A 65 -14.32 23.41 -4.00
N VAL A 66 -15.58 23.11 -3.73
CA VAL A 66 -16.21 21.87 -4.21
C VAL A 66 -16.17 21.76 -5.73
N GLU A 67 -16.14 22.90 -6.45
CA GLU A 67 -16.11 22.93 -7.90
C GLU A 67 -14.72 22.70 -8.50
N ASN A 68 -13.64 22.99 -7.76
CA ASN A 68 -12.28 22.91 -8.29
C ASN A 68 -11.40 21.86 -7.64
N VAL A 69 -11.80 21.28 -6.51
CA VAL A 69 -11.06 20.20 -5.86
C VAL A 69 -11.11 18.92 -6.70
N THR A 70 -9.98 18.25 -6.82
CA THR A 70 -9.89 16.96 -7.53
C THR A 70 -9.54 15.86 -6.54
N CYS A 71 -10.37 14.82 -6.49
CA CYS A 71 -10.15 13.66 -5.66
C CYS A 71 -9.89 12.42 -6.54
N LYS A 72 -8.83 11.66 -6.24
CA LYS A 72 -8.55 10.36 -6.85
C LYS A 72 -8.85 9.26 -5.85
N ILE A 73 -9.77 8.37 -6.16
CA ILE A 73 -10.14 7.24 -5.31
C ILE A 73 -9.60 5.95 -5.94
N PRO A 74 -8.69 5.23 -5.25
CA PRO A 74 -8.16 3.98 -5.77
C PRO A 74 -9.25 2.88 -5.76
N VAL A 75 -9.38 2.15 -6.87
CA VAL A 75 -10.36 1.08 -7.04
C VAL A 75 -9.73 -0.31 -7.20
N THR A 76 -8.41 -0.38 -7.24
CA THR A 76 -7.67 -1.64 -7.39
C THR A 76 -6.43 -1.66 -6.53
N GLU A 77 -6.02 -2.85 -6.10
CA GLU A 77 -4.76 -3.05 -5.39
C GLU A 77 -3.59 -3.31 -6.34
N ARG A 78 -3.84 -3.89 -7.50
CA ARG A 78 -2.78 -4.29 -8.45
C ARG A 78 -3.06 -3.80 -9.86
N PHE A 79 -2.02 -3.31 -10.51
CA PHE A 79 -2.09 -2.85 -11.90
C PHE A 79 -1.68 -3.91 -12.89
N ILE A 80 -0.61 -4.68 -12.59
CA ILE A 80 -0.04 -5.65 -13.52
C ILE A 80 0.27 -6.96 -12.80
N GLN A 81 -0.14 -8.06 -13.39
CA GLN A 81 0.28 -9.40 -13.02
C GLN A 81 0.81 -10.13 -14.25
N ILE A 82 2.08 -10.51 -14.20
CA ILE A 82 2.75 -11.27 -15.25
C ILE A 82 3.03 -12.67 -14.66
N ASN A 83 2.35 -13.68 -15.18
CA ASN A 83 2.44 -15.02 -14.64
C ASN A 83 2.70 -16.03 -15.77
N GLY A 84 3.95 -16.44 -15.96
CA GLY A 84 4.29 -17.64 -16.70
C GLY A 84 3.83 -18.89 -15.95
N LYS A 85 3.73 -20.00 -16.64
CA LYS A 85 3.26 -21.27 -16.05
C LYS A 85 4.37 -22.04 -15.34
N SER A 86 5.59 -22.00 -15.86
CA SER A 86 6.78 -22.67 -15.35
C SER A 86 8.05 -22.08 -15.95
N MET A 87 9.22 -22.61 -15.61
CA MET A 87 10.50 -22.24 -16.24
C MET A 87 10.57 -22.58 -17.73
N GLU A 88 9.81 -23.55 -18.19
CA GLU A 88 9.70 -23.95 -19.60
C GLU A 88 8.61 -23.17 -20.36
N SER A 89 7.77 -22.43 -19.63
CA SER A 89 6.65 -21.66 -20.20
C SER A 89 6.57 -20.29 -19.54
N MET A 90 7.58 -19.48 -19.80
CA MET A 90 7.73 -18.13 -19.26
C MET A 90 6.97 -17.10 -20.10
N VAL A 91 6.64 -15.97 -19.50
CA VAL A 91 6.30 -14.74 -20.22
C VAL A 91 7.59 -14.01 -20.55
N GLU A 92 7.78 -13.60 -21.80
CA GLU A 92 9.06 -13.05 -22.23
C GLU A 92 8.93 -11.77 -23.05
N ASN A 93 9.97 -10.94 -23.00
CA ASN A 93 10.17 -9.81 -23.90
C ASN A 93 9.05 -8.75 -23.82
N VAL A 94 8.68 -8.35 -22.61
CA VAL A 94 7.69 -7.29 -22.40
C VAL A 94 8.38 -6.05 -21.84
N THR A 95 8.13 -4.91 -22.46
CA THR A 95 8.65 -3.62 -22.00
C THR A 95 7.51 -2.64 -21.74
N PHE A 96 7.53 -2.03 -20.57
CA PHE A 96 6.68 -0.92 -20.18
C PHE A 96 7.54 0.35 -20.20
N SER A 97 7.11 1.37 -20.93
CA SER A 97 7.87 2.60 -21.08
C SER A 97 7.00 3.83 -20.99
N ASN A 98 7.48 4.85 -20.27
CA ASN A 98 6.79 6.15 -20.12
C ASN A 98 5.36 6.02 -19.55
N LEU A 99 5.15 5.11 -18.59
CA LEU A 99 3.87 4.90 -17.93
C LEU A 99 3.89 5.43 -16.49
N HIS A 100 2.73 5.94 -16.05
CA HIS A 100 2.51 6.38 -14.68
C HIS A 100 1.52 5.43 -14.00
N PHE A 101 1.94 4.80 -12.91
CA PHE A 101 1.15 3.89 -12.09
C PHE A 101 0.86 4.57 -10.76
N GLU A 102 -0.37 5.03 -10.57
CA GLU A 102 -0.73 5.84 -9.40
C GLU A 102 -2.04 5.38 -8.75
N CYS A 103 -2.17 5.64 -7.46
CA CYS A 103 -3.39 5.47 -6.69
C CYS A 103 -3.90 4.02 -6.68
N ALA A 104 -3.09 3.11 -6.16
CA ALA A 104 -3.53 1.76 -5.82
C ALA A 104 -3.91 1.68 -4.33
N SER A 105 -5.00 0.98 -4.03
CA SER A 105 -5.46 0.75 -2.67
C SER A 105 -4.65 -0.34 -1.96
N TYR A 106 -4.76 -0.33 -0.64
CA TYR A 106 -4.48 -1.48 0.21
C TYR A 106 -5.52 -1.52 1.33
N ILE A 107 -6.29 -2.58 1.37
CA ILE A 107 -7.28 -2.78 2.42
C ILE A 107 -6.61 -3.57 3.54
N THR A 108 -6.44 -2.94 4.69
CA THR A 108 -5.94 -3.63 5.89
C THR A 108 -6.92 -4.75 6.26
N PRO A 109 -6.46 -6.01 6.38
CA PRO A 109 -7.34 -7.09 6.79
C PRO A 109 -8.03 -6.79 8.12
N PHE A 110 -9.29 -7.21 8.27
CA PHE A 110 -10.06 -7.01 9.51
C PHE A 110 -9.34 -7.53 10.76
N LYS A 111 -8.54 -8.58 10.62
CA LYS A 111 -7.69 -9.12 11.69
C LYS A 111 -6.48 -8.23 12.03
N GLY A 112 -6.38 -7.06 11.43
CA GLY A 112 -5.19 -6.21 11.52
C GLY A 112 -4.04 -6.72 10.66
N ASN A 113 -2.96 -5.97 10.64
CA ASN A 113 -1.78 -6.30 9.88
C ASN A 113 -0.54 -6.30 10.78
N ASN A 114 -0.07 -7.50 11.13
CA ASN A 114 1.22 -7.71 11.77
C ASN A 114 2.25 -7.95 10.65
N GLN A 115 2.89 -6.89 10.21
CA GLN A 115 3.91 -7.04 9.18
C GLN A 115 5.18 -7.65 9.75
N MET A 116 5.73 -8.60 9.02
CA MET A 116 7.10 -9.06 9.22
C MET A 116 8.09 -7.90 9.04
N GLN A 117 9.31 -8.10 9.47
CA GLN A 117 10.38 -7.12 9.28
C GLN A 117 10.45 -6.65 7.83
N ALA A 118 10.71 -5.36 7.64
CA ALA A 118 10.74 -4.70 6.33
C ALA A 118 9.44 -4.81 5.49
N ALA A 119 8.30 -5.08 6.14
CA ALA A 119 7.02 -5.28 5.47
C ALA A 119 7.08 -6.36 4.34
N ALA A 120 7.92 -7.39 4.53
CA ALA A 120 8.19 -8.41 3.52
C ALA A 120 6.92 -9.15 3.04
N GLY A 121 5.88 -9.24 3.89
CA GLY A 121 4.61 -9.87 3.55
C GLY A 121 3.68 -9.02 2.68
N ILE A 122 3.92 -7.71 2.55
CA ILE A 122 3.06 -6.85 1.72
C ILE A 122 3.36 -7.08 0.25
N GLY A 123 2.31 -7.23 -0.57
CA GLY A 123 2.40 -7.34 -2.02
C GLY A 123 2.83 -6.03 -2.71
N THR A 124 2.81 -6.05 -4.03
CA THR A 124 3.19 -4.92 -4.87
C THR A 124 2.13 -4.68 -5.94
N VAL A 125 2.11 -3.47 -6.49
CA VAL A 125 1.16 -3.13 -7.57
C VAL A 125 1.51 -3.81 -8.90
N VAL A 126 2.77 -4.25 -9.05
CA VAL A 126 3.23 -5.08 -10.16
C VAL A 126 3.86 -6.34 -9.61
N GLU A 127 3.36 -7.51 -10.00
CA GLU A 127 3.91 -8.80 -9.64
C GLU A 127 4.29 -9.61 -10.88
N VAL A 128 5.51 -10.16 -10.88
CA VAL A 128 6.09 -10.89 -12.00
C VAL A 128 6.55 -12.26 -11.53
N ASN A 129 6.04 -13.33 -12.15
CA ASN A 129 6.41 -14.71 -11.88
C ASN A 129 6.75 -15.44 -13.18
N PHE A 130 7.74 -16.32 -13.19
CA PHE A 130 8.14 -17.12 -14.33
C PHE A 130 8.21 -16.29 -15.60
N ALA A 131 9.07 -15.29 -15.60
CA ALA A 131 9.18 -14.33 -16.68
C ALA A 131 10.63 -13.96 -16.97
N ARG A 132 10.93 -13.67 -18.24
CA ARG A 132 12.26 -13.28 -18.68
C ARG A 132 12.22 -12.04 -19.55
N ASN A 133 13.21 -11.16 -19.38
CA ASN A 133 13.33 -9.92 -20.14
C ASN A 133 12.06 -9.03 -20.02
N ILE A 134 11.67 -8.78 -18.76
CA ILE A 134 10.59 -7.85 -18.42
C ILE A 134 11.22 -6.53 -17.99
N ASN A 135 10.91 -5.45 -18.67
CA ASN A 135 11.60 -4.18 -18.51
C ASN A 135 10.61 -3.06 -18.19
N PHE A 136 10.95 -2.25 -17.20
CA PHE A 136 10.28 -0.98 -16.88
C PHE A 136 11.29 0.14 -17.11
N THR A 137 10.95 1.06 -18.00
CA THR A 137 11.85 2.16 -18.40
C THR A 137 11.09 3.49 -18.40
N ASP A 138 11.66 4.51 -17.75
CA ASP A 138 11.09 5.85 -17.69
C ASP A 138 9.64 5.86 -17.12
N CYS A 139 9.35 4.96 -16.18
CA CYS A 139 8.04 4.83 -15.54
C CYS A 139 8.01 5.51 -14.16
N SER A 140 6.83 5.83 -13.66
CA SER A 140 6.64 6.21 -12.26
C SER A 140 5.65 5.32 -11.54
N PHE A 141 5.91 5.10 -10.24
CA PHE A 141 5.04 4.36 -9.32
C PHE A 141 4.86 5.20 -8.06
N ALA A 142 3.64 5.62 -7.78
CA ALA A 142 3.37 6.53 -6.68
C ALA A 142 2.00 6.34 -6.04
N HIS A 143 1.86 6.86 -4.81
CA HIS A 143 0.60 6.94 -4.08
C HIS A 143 -0.11 5.58 -4.01
N THR A 144 0.64 4.53 -3.63
CA THR A 144 0.08 3.18 -3.54
C THR A 144 0.13 2.65 -2.11
N GLY A 145 -0.92 1.96 -1.69
CA GLY A 145 -0.94 1.29 -0.39
C GLY A 145 -0.08 0.01 -0.33
N LEU A 146 0.40 -0.46 -1.47
CA LEU A 146 1.30 -1.61 -1.63
C LEU A 146 2.73 -1.15 -1.99
N GLY A 147 3.64 -2.10 -2.24
CA GLY A 147 4.93 -1.82 -2.84
C GLY A 147 4.84 -1.60 -4.36
N GLY A 148 5.95 -1.23 -5.01
CA GLY A 148 6.02 -0.98 -6.44
C GLY A 148 6.06 -2.27 -7.26
N ILE A 149 7.23 -2.85 -7.47
CA ILE A 149 7.44 -4.00 -8.37
C ILE A 149 8.01 -5.18 -7.59
N TRP A 150 7.53 -6.39 -7.85
CA TRP A 150 8.07 -7.63 -7.30
C TRP A 150 8.39 -8.64 -8.39
N PHE A 151 9.67 -8.88 -8.61
CA PHE A 151 10.16 -10.01 -9.39
C PHE A 151 10.28 -11.23 -8.48
N LYS A 152 9.29 -12.12 -8.54
CA LYS A 152 9.16 -13.30 -7.69
C LYS A 152 9.91 -14.50 -8.27
N ARG A 153 9.33 -15.68 -8.13
CA ARG A 153 9.92 -16.94 -8.58
C ARG A 153 10.16 -16.98 -10.10
N GLY A 154 11.31 -17.52 -10.49
CA GLY A 154 11.61 -17.83 -11.88
C GLY A 154 11.75 -16.61 -12.80
N CYS A 155 12.14 -15.47 -12.26
CA CYS A 155 12.41 -14.28 -13.06
C CYS A 155 13.90 -14.18 -13.41
N SER A 156 14.23 -13.81 -14.67
CA SER A 156 15.59 -13.53 -15.11
C SER A 156 15.62 -12.39 -16.12
N ASP A 157 16.81 -11.74 -16.24
CA ASP A 157 17.07 -10.70 -17.24
C ASP A 157 16.07 -9.53 -17.22
N CYS A 158 15.45 -9.28 -16.07
CA CYS A 158 14.48 -8.19 -15.88
C CYS A 158 15.19 -6.90 -15.47
N SER A 159 14.62 -5.75 -15.81
CA SER A 159 15.21 -4.46 -15.46
C SER A 159 14.19 -3.39 -15.04
N VAL A 160 14.65 -2.48 -14.18
CA VAL A 160 13.94 -1.23 -13.82
C VAL A 160 14.93 -0.10 -14.03
N GLN A 161 14.69 0.75 -15.02
CA GLN A 161 15.66 1.77 -15.44
C GLN A 161 14.99 3.14 -15.50
N ARG A 162 15.64 4.14 -14.91
CA ARG A 162 15.18 5.54 -14.88
C ARG A 162 13.73 5.69 -14.41
N CYS A 163 13.31 4.81 -13.50
CA CYS A 163 11.98 4.88 -12.91
C CYS A 163 11.98 5.73 -11.63
N HIS A 164 10.92 6.46 -11.41
CA HIS A 164 10.69 7.20 -10.18
C HIS A 164 9.68 6.47 -9.31
N ILE A 165 10.12 5.99 -8.14
CA ILE A 165 9.32 5.16 -7.24
C ILE A 165 9.27 5.84 -5.87
N TYR A 166 8.09 6.30 -5.45
CA TYR A 166 7.94 7.11 -4.23
C TYR A 166 6.54 7.00 -3.64
N ASP A 167 6.37 7.40 -2.39
CA ASP A 167 5.11 7.40 -1.65
C ASP A 167 4.34 6.08 -1.77
N LEU A 168 4.99 5.02 -1.29
CA LEU A 168 4.47 3.66 -1.31
C LEU A 168 4.19 3.16 0.11
N GLY A 169 3.20 2.29 0.25
CA GLY A 169 2.90 1.61 1.51
C GLY A 169 3.94 0.55 1.91
N ALA A 170 4.81 0.12 0.98
CA ALA A 170 5.84 -0.89 1.22
C ALA A 170 7.08 -0.67 0.33
N SER A 171 7.79 -1.74 -0.02
CA SER A 171 9.07 -1.70 -0.75
C SER A 171 8.93 -1.15 -2.17
N GLY A 172 9.92 -0.41 -2.67
CA GLY A 172 9.96 0.06 -4.06
C GLY A 172 10.10 -1.08 -5.05
N VAL A 173 11.16 -1.89 -4.91
CA VAL A 173 11.40 -3.09 -5.73
C VAL A 173 11.76 -4.25 -4.82
N LYS A 174 11.17 -5.41 -5.08
CA LYS A 174 11.46 -6.68 -4.41
C LYS A 174 11.93 -7.72 -5.42
N ILE A 175 12.91 -8.53 -5.05
CA ILE A 175 13.47 -9.60 -5.86
C ILE A 175 13.55 -10.87 -5.01
N GLY A 176 13.03 -11.98 -5.57
CA GLY A 176 12.98 -13.27 -4.90
C GLY A 176 11.78 -13.43 -3.97
N GLU A 177 11.73 -14.56 -3.25
CA GLU A 177 10.70 -14.94 -2.28
C GLU A 177 11.35 -15.21 -0.90
#